data_eb66035c244610f18ad1bbb722a46254
#
_entry.id   eb66035c244610f18ad1bbb722a46254
#
_cell.length_a   1.000
_cell.length_b   1.000
_cell.length_c   1.000
_cell.angle_alpha   90.00
_cell.angle_beta   90.00
_cell.angle_gamma   90.00
#
_symmetry.space_group_name_H-M   'P 1'
#
loop_
_entity.id
_entity.type
_entity.pdbx_description
1 polymer ?
#
loop_
_entity_poly.entity_id
_entity_poly.type
_entity_poly.pdbx_seq_one_letter_code
_entity_poly.pdbx_strand_id
1 'polypeptide(L)'
;TPEHDEVIKYFESVKPNFAYSLCDGLSFLRTMPSNEALDKVRFTVFKNVGCDQSMRDFKFDESKYIPMKKAYYEDFLKGREHYIEHIMVNYVWTYCMPYADFSIPLWDNFVFFNTLFNTIKVMLTCYTFDREDKDEAFLTAIKAFDTSLREIKGNVVKRIVDANVKEGLATNGDMAILAMS
;
A
#
# COMPACT_ATOMS: atom_id res chain seq x y z
N THR A 1 -27.01 -11.47 1.49
CA THR A 1 -28.12 -10.48 1.58
C THR A 1 -28.06 -9.58 0.37
N PRO A 2 -29.19 -8.99 -0.09
CA PRO A 2 -29.21 -8.06 -1.23
C PRO A 2 -28.18 -6.93 -1.12
N GLU A 3 -27.99 -6.38 0.07
CA GLU A 3 -26.99 -5.34 0.36
C GLU A 3 -25.55 -5.83 0.13
N HIS A 4 -25.23 -7.06 0.48
CA HIS A 4 -23.91 -7.65 0.23
C HIS A 4 -23.64 -7.79 -1.28
N ASP A 5 -24.64 -8.23 -2.04
CA ASP A 5 -24.51 -8.39 -3.50
C ASP A 5 -24.37 -7.04 -4.22
N GLU A 6 -25.01 -5.99 -3.71
CA GLU A 6 -24.83 -4.62 -4.21
C GLU A 6 -23.42 -4.08 -3.95
N VAL A 7 -22.86 -4.35 -2.76
CA VAL A 7 -21.49 -3.98 -2.43
C VAL A 7 -20.48 -4.69 -3.34
N ILE A 8 -20.64 -6.00 -3.55
CA ILE A 8 -19.76 -6.74 -4.48
C ILE A 8 -19.85 -6.16 -5.88
N LYS A 9 -21.07 -5.94 -6.42
CA LYS A 9 -21.25 -5.33 -7.75
C LYS A 9 -20.63 -3.94 -7.87
N TYR A 10 -20.69 -3.15 -6.79
CA TYR A 10 -20.01 -1.85 -6.77
C TYR A 10 -18.51 -2.02 -6.94
N PHE A 11 -17.85 -2.87 -6.14
CA PHE A 11 -16.41 -3.12 -6.26
C PHE A 11 -16.03 -3.67 -7.64
N GLU A 12 -16.80 -4.61 -8.20
CA GLU A 12 -16.57 -5.14 -9.54
C GLU A 12 -16.70 -4.08 -10.64
N SER A 13 -17.46 -3.01 -10.40
CA SER A 13 -17.63 -1.89 -11.34
C SER A 13 -16.49 -0.86 -11.28
N VAL A 14 -15.70 -0.85 -10.21
CA VAL A 14 -14.60 0.10 -10.01
C VAL A 14 -13.45 -0.24 -10.96
N LYS A 15 -13.05 0.75 -11.76
CA LYS A 15 -11.88 0.59 -12.62
C LYS A 15 -10.60 0.91 -11.84
N PRO A 16 -9.58 0.04 -11.92
CA PRO A 16 -8.27 0.33 -11.34
C PRO A 16 -7.70 1.66 -11.86
N ASN A 17 -7.10 2.42 -10.95
CA ASN A 17 -6.34 3.61 -11.30
C ASN A 17 -4.92 3.46 -10.75
N PHE A 18 -4.04 2.93 -11.59
CA PHE A 18 -2.67 2.60 -11.18
C PHE A 18 -1.84 3.84 -10.87
N ALA A 19 -2.07 4.96 -11.55
CA ALA A 19 -1.38 6.21 -11.24
C ALA A 19 -1.73 6.69 -9.82
N TYR A 20 -3.02 6.64 -9.47
CA TYR A 20 -3.48 7.00 -8.13
C TYR A 20 -2.93 6.05 -7.06
N SER A 21 -3.08 4.73 -7.28
CA SER A 21 -2.56 3.70 -6.38
C SER A 21 -1.04 3.85 -6.17
N LEU A 22 -0.29 4.08 -7.24
CA LEU A 22 1.16 4.26 -7.17
C LEU A 22 1.53 5.54 -6.41
N CYS A 23 0.84 6.65 -6.68
CA CYS A 23 1.05 7.92 -5.98
C CYS A 23 0.82 7.79 -4.47
N ASP A 24 -0.32 7.21 -4.07
CA ASP A 24 -0.68 7.00 -2.67
C ASP A 24 0.35 6.09 -1.97
N GLY A 25 0.65 4.91 -2.54
CA GLY A 25 1.59 3.97 -1.95
C GLY A 25 3.00 4.51 -1.81
N LEU A 26 3.53 5.21 -2.83
CA LEU A 26 4.85 5.82 -2.78
C LEU A 26 4.90 7.00 -1.79
N SER A 27 3.83 7.80 -1.72
CA SER A 27 3.73 8.91 -0.76
C SER A 27 3.77 8.41 0.67
N PHE A 28 2.99 7.38 0.99
CA PHE A 28 3.03 6.78 2.31
C PHE A 28 4.39 6.15 2.62
N LEU A 29 4.93 5.34 1.70
CA LEU A 29 6.24 4.70 1.86
C LEU A 29 7.35 5.73 2.14
N ARG A 30 7.26 6.92 1.53
CA ARG A 30 8.19 8.04 1.77
C ARG A 30 8.09 8.59 3.18
N THR A 31 6.89 8.64 3.76
CA THR A 31 6.64 9.23 5.08
C THR A 31 6.96 8.31 6.24
N MET A 32 7.18 7.03 5.97
CA MET A 32 7.51 6.06 7.01
C MET A 32 8.85 6.37 7.70
N PRO A 33 8.98 6.07 8.99
CA PRO A 33 10.24 6.20 9.71
C PRO A 33 11.39 5.50 8.98
N SER A 34 12.53 6.19 8.95
CA SER A 34 13.73 5.69 8.27
C SER A 34 14.43 4.65 9.13
N ASN A 35 14.74 3.50 8.54
CA ASN A 35 15.73 2.56 9.05
C ASN A 35 16.49 1.96 7.88
N GLU A 36 17.69 1.42 8.12
CA GLU A 36 18.58 0.96 7.06
C GLU A 36 17.93 -0.08 6.13
N ALA A 37 17.12 -1.00 6.67
CA ALA A 37 16.47 -2.05 5.89
C ALA A 37 15.36 -1.45 4.99
N LEU A 38 14.49 -0.60 5.53
CA LEU A 38 13.44 0.04 4.76
C LEU A 38 14.00 1.02 3.72
N ASP A 39 15.08 1.71 4.04
CA ASP A 39 15.71 2.65 3.12
C ASP A 39 16.27 1.94 1.88
N LYS A 40 16.84 0.73 2.03
CA LYS A 40 17.25 -0.12 0.91
C LYS A 40 16.06 -0.57 0.06
N VAL A 41 14.95 -0.97 0.70
CA VAL A 41 13.70 -1.33 0.01
C VAL A 41 13.14 -0.12 -0.73
N ARG A 42 13.01 1.00 -0.06
CA ARG A 42 12.51 2.28 -0.59
C ARG A 42 13.30 2.74 -1.80
N PHE A 43 14.64 2.72 -1.69
CA PHE A 43 15.53 3.05 -2.80
C PHE A 43 15.24 2.21 -4.05
N THR A 44 15.12 0.89 -3.88
CA THR A 44 14.83 -0.02 -4.99
C THR A 44 13.45 0.24 -5.59
N VAL A 45 12.43 0.42 -4.76
CA VAL A 45 11.06 0.73 -5.19
C VAL A 45 11.03 2.00 -6.04
N PHE A 46 11.61 3.10 -5.54
CA PHE A 46 11.62 4.37 -6.25
C PHE A 46 12.42 4.31 -7.55
N LYS A 47 13.57 3.65 -7.54
CA LYS A 47 14.37 3.41 -8.75
C LYS A 47 13.56 2.69 -9.82
N ASN A 48 12.84 1.63 -9.45
CA ASN A 48 12.12 0.77 -10.40
C ASN A 48 10.96 1.51 -11.07
N VAL A 49 10.27 2.38 -10.34
CA VAL A 49 9.20 3.23 -10.93
C VAL A 49 9.72 4.52 -11.58
N GLY A 50 11.04 4.70 -11.63
CA GLY A 50 11.64 5.91 -12.24
C GLY A 50 11.41 7.18 -11.43
N CYS A 51 11.13 7.06 -10.13
CA CYS A 51 10.99 8.20 -9.24
C CYS A 51 12.36 8.79 -8.90
N ASP A 52 12.49 10.12 -8.96
CA ASP A 52 13.71 10.78 -8.51
C ASP A 52 13.89 10.62 -7.00
N GLN A 53 15.08 10.17 -6.62
CA GLN A 53 15.43 9.93 -5.22
C GLN A 53 15.55 11.21 -4.38
N SER A 54 15.77 12.37 -5.04
CA SER A 54 15.79 13.67 -4.36
C SER A 54 14.43 14.05 -3.79
N MET A 55 13.39 13.35 -4.20
CA MET A 55 11.99 13.51 -3.76
C MET A 55 11.46 14.96 -3.84
N ARG A 56 12.15 15.84 -4.53
CA ARG A 56 11.71 17.23 -4.70
C ARG A 56 10.54 17.33 -5.66
N ASP A 57 10.63 16.57 -6.78
CA ASP A 57 9.55 16.43 -7.75
C ASP A 57 9.10 14.97 -7.74
N PHE A 58 7.93 14.72 -7.17
CA PHE A 58 7.34 13.39 -7.08
C PHE A 58 6.83 12.93 -8.45
N LYS A 59 7.78 12.67 -9.36
CA LYS A 59 7.51 12.15 -10.70
C LYS A 59 7.80 10.65 -10.71
N PHE A 60 6.88 9.89 -11.23
CA PHE A 60 7.04 8.45 -11.45
C PHE A 60 6.51 8.10 -12.85
N ASP A 61 6.93 6.96 -13.35
CA ASP A 61 6.54 6.46 -14.66
C ASP A 61 5.57 5.28 -14.49
N GLU A 62 4.28 5.56 -14.62
CA GLU A 62 3.23 4.54 -14.53
C GLU A 62 3.44 3.41 -15.55
N SER A 63 3.99 3.72 -16.73
CA SER A 63 4.24 2.71 -17.76
C SER A 63 5.20 1.60 -17.32
N LYS A 64 6.06 1.89 -16.35
CA LYS A 64 6.95 0.89 -15.72
C LYS A 64 6.23 0.04 -14.69
N TYR A 65 5.25 0.60 -13.99
CA TYR A 65 4.53 -0.11 -12.93
C TYR A 65 3.61 -1.22 -13.43
N ILE A 66 2.91 -0.99 -14.54
CA ILE A 66 1.96 -1.96 -15.11
C ILE A 66 2.62 -3.32 -15.42
N PRO A 67 3.78 -3.38 -16.14
CA PRO A 67 4.44 -4.65 -16.38
C PRO A 67 4.98 -5.30 -15.09
N MET A 68 5.45 -4.51 -14.11
CA MET A 68 5.88 -5.03 -12.81
C MET A 68 4.72 -5.68 -12.07
N LYS A 69 3.54 -5.04 -12.05
CA LYS A 69 2.34 -5.58 -11.42
C LYS A 69 1.90 -6.89 -12.07
N LYS A 70 1.92 -6.96 -13.40
CA LYS A 70 1.61 -8.19 -14.13
C LYS A 70 2.60 -9.32 -13.79
N ALA A 71 3.89 -9.03 -13.82
CA ALA A 71 4.92 -10.00 -13.48
C ALA A 71 4.83 -10.45 -12.01
N TYR A 72 4.56 -9.51 -11.08
CA TYR A 72 4.35 -9.84 -9.66
C TYR A 72 3.20 -10.82 -9.47
N TYR A 73 2.06 -10.59 -10.15
CA TYR A 73 0.93 -11.50 -10.05
C TYR A 73 1.23 -12.85 -10.73
N GLU A 74 1.61 -12.85 -12.01
CA GLU A 74 1.74 -14.07 -12.81
C GLU A 74 2.90 -14.97 -12.35
N ASP A 75 4.04 -14.37 -12.01
CA ASP A 75 5.27 -15.10 -11.73
C ASP A 75 5.45 -15.42 -10.24
N PHE A 76 4.75 -14.71 -9.35
CA PHE A 76 4.96 -14.87 -7.91
C PHE A 76 3.67 -15.09 -7.13
N LEU A 77 2.68 -14.19 -7.22
CA LEU A 77 1.54 -14.20 -6.31
C LEU A 77 0.49 -15.25 -6.67
N LYS A 78 0.35 -15.58 -7.96
CA LYS A 78 -0.64 -16.55 -8.43
C LYS A 78 -0.49 -17.90 -7.75
N GLY A 79 -1.55 -18.33 -7.06
CA GLY A 79 -1.55 -19.53 -6.22
C GLY A 79 -0.93 -19.33 -4.82
N ARG A 80 -0.50 -18.11 -4.50
CA ARG A 80 0.06 -17.70 -3.20
C ARG A 80 -0.67 -16.47 -2.63
N GLU A 81 -1.88 -16.19 -3.09
CA GLU A 81 -2.69 -15.05 -2.68
C GLU A 81 -2.87 -15.00 -1.15
N HIS A 82 -2.86 -16.18 -0.50
CA HIS A 82 -2.90 -16.31 0.95
C HIS A 82 -1.74 -15.62 1.67
N TYR A 83 -0.61 -15.31 1.01
CA TYR A 83 0.48 -14.54 1.62
C TYR A 83 0.02 -13.12 1.97
N ILE A 84 -0.67 -12.47 1.03
CA ILE A 84 -1.21 -11.13 1.25
C ILE A 84 -2.35 -11.18 2.26
N GLU A 85 -3.23 -12.17 2.15
CA GLU A 85 -4.31 -12.39 3.11
C GLU A 85 -3.76 -12.53 4.55
N HIS A 86 -2.74 -13.37 4.75
CA HIS A 86 -2.14 -13.57 6.08
C HIS A 86 -1.51 -12.29 6.62
N ILE A 87 -0.85 -11.49 5.77
CA ILE A 87 -0.30 -10.19 6.19
C ILE A 87 -1.44 -9.28 6.67
N MET A 88 -2.50 -9.17 5.89
CA MET A 88 -3.62 -8.29 6.21
C MET A 88 -4.37 -8.76 7.47
N VAL A 89 -4.62 -10.05 7.61
CA VAL A 89 -5.21 -10.63 8.82
C VAL A 89 -4.32 -10.34 10.04
N ASN A 90 -3.01 -10.50 9.91
CA ASN A 90 -2.07 -10.18 10.98
C ASN A 90 -2.12 -8.69 11.37
N TYR A 91 -2.20 -7.79 10.39
CA TYR A 91 -2.33 -6.35 10.69
C TYR A 91 -3.68 -6.00 11.31
N VAL A 92 -4.78 -6.59 10.85
CA VAL A 92 -6.09 -6.43 11.48
C VAL A 92 -6.04 -6.80 12.97
N TRP A 93 -5.44 -7.95 13.30
CA TRP A 93 -5.32 -8.40 14.68
C TRP A 93 -4.31 -7.59 15.49
N THR A 94 -3.12 -7.33 14.94
CA THR A 94 -2.03 -6.65 15.65
C THR A 94 -2.39 -5.20 15.98
N TYR A 95 -3.06 -4.53 15.06
CA TYR A 95 -3.44 -3.11 15.20
C TYR A 95 -4.92 -2.92 15.55
N CYS A 96 -5.65 -4.00 15.89
CA CYS A 96 -7.07 -3.94 16.23
C CYS A 96 -7.92 -3.17 15.20
N MET A 97 -7.61 -3.33 13.91
CA MET A 97 -8.34 -2.62 12.85
C MET A 97 -9.81 -3.07 12.79
N PRO A 98 -10.77 -2.18 12.51
CA PRO A 98 -10.61 -0.75 12.23
C PRO A 98 -10.58 0.15 13.47
N TYR A 99 -10.40 -0.40 14.66
CA TYR A 99 -10.43 0.31 15.95
C TYR A 99 -9.03 0.56 16.50
N ALA A 100 -8.03 0.70 15.62
CA ALA A 100 -6.62 0.86 15.98
C ALA A 100 -6.37 2.05 16.94
N ASP A 101 -7.12 3.13 16.76
CA ASP A 101 -7.10 4.29 17.63
C ASP A 101 -8.53 4.81 17.82
N PHE A 102 -9.06 4.64 19.03
CA PHE A 102 -10.40 5.12 19.40
C PHE A 102 -10.47 6.66 19.50
N SER A 103 -9.34 7.36 19.47
CA SER A 103 -9.30 8.82 19.47
C SER A 103 -9.55 9.43 18.08
N ILE A 104 -9.54 8.63 17.02
CA ILE A 104 -9.81 9.06 15.66
C ILE A 104 -11.09 8.40 15.11
N PRO A 105 -11.80 9.06 14.19
CA PRO A 105 -13.00 8.51 13.58
C PRO A 105 -12.76 7.14 12.94
N LEU A 106 -13.77 6.28 12.97
CA LEU A 106 -13.72 4.96 12.33
C LEU A 106 -13.35 5.03 10.85
N TRP A 107 -13.89 6.05 10.16
CA TRP A 107 -13.58 6.30 8.75
C TRP A 107 -12.09 6.57 8.52
N ASP A 108 -11.46 7.35 9.39
CA ASP A 108 -10.04 7.69 9.29
C ASP A 108 -9.15 6.46 9.50
N ASN A 109 -9.53 5.58 10.43
CA ASN A 109 -8.86 4.29 10.60
C ASN A 109 -9.00 3.42 9.34
N PHE A 110 -10.16 3.43 8.69
CA PHE A 110 -10.39 2.69 7.45
C PHE A 110 -9.57 3.26 6.29
N VAL A 111 -9.51 4.58 6.13
CA VAL A 111 -8.65 5.25 5.15
C VAL A 111 -7.20 4.87 5.36
N PHE A 112 -6.71 4.95 6.60
CA PHE A 112 -5.34 4.55 6.94
C PHE A 112 -5.05 3.09 6.57
N PHE A 113 -5.96 2.18 6.89
CA PHE A 113 -5.82 0.77 6.58
C PHE A 113 -5.73 0.50 5.07
N ASN A 114 -6.57 1.16 4.27
CA ASN A 114 -6.51 1.03 2.81
C ASN A 114 -5.22 1.59 2.22
N THR A 115 -4.77 2.75 2.69
CA THR A 115 -3.47 3.32 2.30
C THR A 115 -2.31 2.39 2.68
N LEU A 116 -2.35 1.81 3.86
CA LEU A 116 -1.37 0.81 4.32
C LEU A 116 -1.34 -0.41 3.39
N PHE A 117 -2.50 -0.97 3.10
CA PHE A 117 -2.64 -2.12 2.20
C PHE A 117 -2.13 -1.82 0.80
N ASN A 118 -2.54 -0.69 0.24
CA ASN A 118 -2.06 -0.24 -1.07
C ASN A 118 -0.55 -0.06 -1.10
N THR A 119 0.03 0.54 -0.04
CA THR A 119 1.48 0.72 0.09
C THR A 119 2.23 -0.61 0.06
N ILE A 120 1.72 -1.61 0.77
CA ILE A 120 2.30 -2.96 0.76
C ILE A 120 2.26 -3.55 -0.64
N LYS A 121 1.12 -3.45 -1.34
CA LYS A 121 0.99 -3.95 -2.73
C LYS A 121 2.02 -3.27 -3.65
N VAL A 122 2.09 -1.95 -3.63
CA VAL A 122 3.02 -1.16 -4.45
C VAL A 122 4.47 -1.51 -4.12
N MET A 123 4.82 -1.54 -2.85
CA MET A 123 6.16 -1.87 -2.38
C MET A 123 6.59 -3.26 -2.84
N LEU A 124 5.77 -4.27 -2.60
CA LEU A 124 6.08 -5.66 -2.97
C LEU A 124 6.20 -5.81 -4.48
N THR A 125 5.25 -5.25 -5.24
CA THR A 125 5.28 -5.26 -6.71
C THR A 125 6.60 -4.71 -7.25
N CYS A 126 7.02 -3.55 -6.77
CA CYS A 126 8.21 -2.88 -7.28
C CYS A 126 9.51 -3.50 -6.75
N TYR A 127 9.52 -3.97 -5.49
CA TYR A 127 10.73 -4.48 -4.87
C TYR A 127 11.09 -5.89 -5.35
N THR A 128 10.10 -6.76 -5.59
CA THR A 128 10.34 -8.15 -6.01
C THR A 128 10.64 -8.28 -7.51
N PHE A 129 10.37 -7.24 -8.31
CA PHE A 129 10.44 -7.31 -9.78
C PHE A 129 11.79 -7.78 -10.32
N ASP A 130 12.90 -7.20 -9.82
CA ASP A 130 14.26 -7.48 -10.30
C ASP A 130 14.96 -8.58 -9.48
N ARG A 131 14.25 -9.29 -8.61
CA ARG A 131 14.85 -10.27 -7.70
C ARG A 131 14.77 -11.68 -8.26
N GLU A 132 15.88 -12.40 -8.16
CA GLU A 132 15.93 -13.83 -8.52
C GLU A 132 15.15 -14.66 -7.50
N ASP A 133 15.41 -14.45 -6.20
CA ASP A 133 14.64 -15.05 -5.11
C ASP A 133 13.54 -14.09 -4.66
N LYS A 134 12.33 -14.32 -5.18
CA LYS A 134 11.15 -13.49 -4.88
C LYS A 134 10.59 -13.76 -3.49
N ASP A 135 10.75 -14.96 -2.95
CA ASP A 135 10.31 -15.32 -1.60
C ASP A 135 11.17 -14.59 -0.57
N GLU A 136 12.50 -14.60 -0.72
CA GLU A 136 13.40 -13.84 0.15
C GLU A 136 13.15 -12.34 0.05
N ALA A 137 12.96 -11.83 -1.16
CA ALA A 137 12.66 -10.42 -1.39
C ALA A 137 11.35 -9.99 -0.71
N PHE A 138 10.31 -10.81 -0.84
CA PHE A 138 9.02 -10.59 -0.19
C PHE A 138 9.16 -10.50 1.33
N LEU A 139 9.81 -11.49 1.95
CA LEU A 139 10.03 -11.50 3.40
C LEU A 139 10.88 -10.33 3.87
N THR A 140 11.91 -9.97 3.12
CA THR A 140 12.78 -8.83 3.41
C THR A 140 12.00 -7.52 3.40
N ALA A 141 11.18 -7.30 2.38
CA ALA A 141 10.37 -6.09 2.26
C ALA A 141 9.34 -5.98 3.38
N ILE A 142 8.59 -7.06 3.66
CA ILE A 142 7.59 -7.08 4.74
C ILE A 142 8.23 -6.85 6.10
N LYS A 143 9.35 -7.52 6.40
CA LYS A 143 10.05 -7.34 7.68
C LYS A 143 10.55 -5.90 7.87
N ALA A 144 11.13 -5.32 6.82
CA ALA A 144 11.60 -3.94 6.86
C ALA A 144 10.45 -2.95 7.07
N PHE A 145 9.34 -3.16 6.38
CA PHE A 145 8.13 -2.35 6.49
C PHE A 145 7.49 -2.46 7.87
N ASP A 146 7.27 -3.67 8.39
CA ASP A 146 6.68 -3.92 9.70
C ASP A 146 7.51 -3.31 10.84
N THR A 147 8.83 -3.39 10.74
CA THR A 147 9.72 -2.75 11.72
C THR A 147 9.50 -1.24 11.78
N SER A 148 9.43 -0.58 10.63
CA SER A 148 9.17 0.86 10.58
C SER A 148 7.73 1.23 10.97
N LEU A 149 6.76 0.38 10.61
CA LEU A 149 5.36 0.61 10.96
C LEU A 149 5.14 0.65 12.47
N ARG A 150 5.85 -0.18 13.24
CA ARG A 150 5.80 -0.18 14.72
C ARG A 150 6.33 1.11 15.35
N GLU A 151 7.15 1.87 14.62
CA GLU A 151 7.67 3.15 15.07
C GLU A 151 6.71 4.32 14.78
N ILE A 152 5.65 4.07 13.99
CA ILE A 152 4.63 5.08 13.69
C ILE A 152 3.81 5.38 14.95
N LYS A 153 3.84 6.64 15.36
CA LYS A 153 3.03 7.14 16.47
C LYS A 153 1.69 7.67 15.96
N GLY A 154 0.65 7.67 16.81
CA GLY A 154 -0.71 8.04 16.43
C GLY A 154 -0.87 9.38 15.70
N ASN A 155 -0.01 10.38 16.01
CA ASN A 155 -0.02 11.65 15.29
C ASN A 155 0.38 11.53 13.81
N VAL A 156 1.12 10.49 13.42
CA VAL A 156 1.48 10.23 12.00
C VAL A 156 0.28 9.69 11.26
N VAL A 157 -0.47 8.77 11.85
CA VAL A 157 -1.73 8.24 11.28
C VAL A 157 -2.67 9.40 10.97
N LYS A 158 -2.93 10.26 11.95
CA LYS A 158 -3.78 11.43 11.77
C LYS A 158 -3.29 12.34 10.63
N ARG A 159 -1.98 12.63 10.57
CA ARG A 159 -1.41 13.51 9.53
C ARG A 159 -1.59 12.91 8.11
N ILE A 160 -1.49 11.60 7.97
CA ILE A 160 -1.68 10.91 6.68
C ILE A 160 -3.13 11.03 6.26
N VAL A 161 -4.06 10.72 7.17
CA VAL A 161 -5.49 10.82 6.91
C VAL A 161 -5.88 12.26 6.60
N ASP A 162 -5.44 13.23 7.41
CA ASP A 162 -5.70 14.66 7.20
C ASP A 162 -5.18 15.13 5.83
N ALA A 163 -4.03 14.62 5.38
CA ALA A 163 -3.50 14.93 4.06
C ALA A 163 -4.42 14.38 2.95
N ASN A 164 -4.81 13.11 3.02
CA ASN A 164 -5.70 12.51 2.04
C ASN A 164 -7.08 13.19 2.01
N VAL A 165 -7.66 13.49 3.17
CA VAL A 165 -8.93 14.22 3.28
C VAL A 165 -8.83 15.62 2.69
N LYS A 166 -7.75 16.35 2.98
CA LYS A 166 -7.52 17.70 2.46
C LYS A 166 -7.38 17.74 0.95
N GLU A 167 -6.74 16.74 0.38
CA GLU A 167 -6.57 16.61 -1.09
C GLU A 167 -7.83 16.04 -1.76
N GLY A 168 -8.89 15.74 -1.01
CA GLY A 168 -10.12 15.12 -1.53
C GLY A 168 -9.96 13.68 -1.98
N LEU A 169 -8.95 12.98 -1.47
CA LEU A 169 -8.57 11.62 -1.87
C LEU A 169 -9.08 10.54 -0.89
N ALA A 170 -9.99 10.88 -0.01
CA ALA A 170 -10.52 9.97 1.01
C ALA A 170 -12.04 9.74 0.85
N THR A 171 -12.54 9.67 -0.37
CA THR A 171 -13.92 9.28 -0.65
C THR A 171 -14.09 7.75 -0.67
N ASN A 172 -15.33 7.28 -0.60
CA ASN A 172 -15.63 5.85 -0.79
C ASN A 172 -15.10 5.33 -2.14
N GLY A 173 -15.19 6.16 -3.20
CA GLY A 173 -14.67 5.81 -4.53
C GLY A 173 -13.16 5.64 -4.53
N ASP A 174 -12.42 6.55 -3.88
CA ASP A 174 -10.96 6.47 -3.79
C ASP A 174 -10.52 5.23 -3.02
N MET A 175 -11.18 4.92 -1.91
CA MET A 175 -10.88 3.72 -1.13
C MET A 175 -11.17 2.44 -1.93
N ALA A 176 -12.24 2.40 -2.72
CA ALA A 176 -12.51 1.29 -3.61
C ALA A 176 -11.45 1.17 -4.72
N ILE A 177 -10.99 2.28 -5.30
CA ILE A 177 -9.91 2.29 -6.29
C ILE A 177 -8.63 1.71 -5.67
N LEU A 178 -8.22 2.15 -4.48
CA LEU A 178 -7.02 1.64 -3.81
C LEU A 178 -7.11 0.13 -3.53
N ALA A 179 -8.27 -0.35 -3.13
CA ALA A 179 -8.49 -1.77 -2.88
C ALA A 179 -8.36 -2.62 -4.15
N MET A 180 -8.89 -2.11 -5.29
CA MET A 180 -8.96 -2.83 -6.57
C MET A 180 -7.72 -2.64 -7.46
N SER A 181 -6.90 -1.62 -7.22
CA SER A 181 -5.68 -1.34 -7.98
C SER A 181 -4.49 -2.15 -7.47
#